data_46f482e505b631a61859ac7830d5fd69
#
_entry.id   46f482e505b631a61859ac7830d5fd69
#
_cell.length_a   1.000
_cell.length_b   1.000
_cell.length_c   1.000
_cell.angle_alpha   90.00
_cell.angle_beta   90.00
_cell.angle_gamma   90.00
#
_symmetry.space_group_name_H-M   'P 1'
#
loop_
_entity.id
_entity.type
_entity.pdbx_description
1 polymer ?
#
loop_
_entity_poly.entity_id
_entity_poly.type
_entity_poly.pdbx_seq_one_letter_code
_entity_poly.pdbx_strand_id
1 'polypeptide(L)'
;MLFDGQPQWAGIFGHSLPDTYVASDVERVEVIRGPGALLYGSNAMGGVVNIITRQHNQPGRRTQARIMYGSYNTQKYMINNGYNIGNFSSYISLNHDRTDGHRPDSKFHITNGFAKLGYKIDDHYKVTGDVSLAKFKNQNPGEITNPLIDNIMNILRGTTSFALENNYGKTSGALRAFYNWGHHRIDDGYNPGGTPNPYLFYSDDHNAGFLLYQSFRLVKGNSFTVGIDYKNWGGNAWQDSINGNQNELVNKTVNEVAGYVIMQQDLFDKVSLNAGVRYEHNSIFGGEWIPQAGFTVRPFEGNVIKASLSKGFRSPNI
;
A
#
# COMPACT_ATOMS: atom_id res chain seq x y z
N MET A 1 3.03 -4.40 -0.06
CA MET A 1 1.84 -3.90 -0.79
C MET A 1 1.96 -2.41 -0.97
N LEU A 2 1.48 -1.88 -2.09
CA LEU A 2 1.47 -0.45 -2.39
C LEU A 2 0.03 0.02 -2.67
N PHE A 3 -0.18 1.31 -2.51
CA PHE A 3 -1.41 2.01 -2.82
C PHE A 3 -1.05 3.24 -3.65
N ASP A 4 -1.44 3.26 -4.93
CA ASP A 4 -0.96 4.24 -5.92
C ASP A 4 0.57 4.41 -5.97
N GLY A 5 1.32 3.30 -5.81
CA GLY A 5 2.78 3.29 -5.81
C GLY A 5 3.45 3.62 -4.47
N GLN A 6 2.68 3.87 -3.40
CA GLN A 6 3.20 4.21 -2.08
C GLN A 6 3.14 3.00 -1.14
N PRO A 7 4.16 2.79 -0.27
CA PRO A 7 4.17 1.67 0.66
C PRO A 7 3.01 1.72 1.65
N GLN A 8 2.30 0.58 1.79
CA GLN A 8 1.17 0.41 2.70
C GLN A 8 1.43 -0.78 3.63
N TRP A 9 1.77 -0.51 4.87
CA TRP A 9 2.04 -1.49 5.90
C TRP A 9 1.86 -0.89 7.30
N ALA A 10 1.62 -1.74 8.28
CA ALA A 10 1.60 -1.35 9.68
C ALA A 10 3.04 -1.21 10.18
N GLY A 11 3.39 -0.03 10.68
CA GLY A 11 4.76 0.35 11.01
C GLY A 11 5.44 -0.57 12.04
N ILE A 12 4.70 -1.07 13.02
CA ILE A 12 5.22 -2.00 14.05
C ILE A 12 5.24 -3.44 13.53
N PHE A 13 4.16 -3.87 12.88
CA PHE A 13 3.99 -5.27 12.50
C PHE A 13 4.72 -5.64 11.20
N GLY A 14 5.11 -4.65 10.39
CA GLY A 14 5.80 -4.85 9.12
C GLY A 14 5.02 -5.65 8.07
N HIS A 15 3.70 -5.77 8.20
CA HIS A 15 2.82 -6.41 7.24
C HIS A 15 1.69 -5.48 6.80
N SER A 16 1.15 -5.75 5.62
CA SER A 16 0.00 -5.04 5.10
C SER A 16 -1.28 -5.51 5.80
N LEU A 17 -2.24 -4.60 5.95
CA LEU A 17 -3.58 -4.90 6.45
C LEU A 17 -4.59 -4.81 5.29
N PRO A 18 -4.80 -5.90 4.54
CA PRO A 18 -5.66 -5.90 3.36
C PRO A 18 -7.12 -5.59 3.69
N ASP A 19 -7.56 -5.89 4.92
CA ASP A 19 -8.94 -5.67 5.38
C ASP A 19 -9.36 -4.19 5.43
N THR A 20 -8.39 -3.26 5.36
CA THR A 20 -8.67 -1.81 5.31
C THR A 20 -9.06 -1.31 3.92
N TYR A 21 -8.93 -2.14 2.87
CA TYR A 21 -9.19 -1.74 1.50
C TYR A 21 -10.52 -2.30 1.01
N VAL A 22 -11.30 -1.45 0.37
CA VAL A 22 -12.61 -1.81 -0.18
C VAL A 22 -12.49 -1.93 -1.70
N ALA A 23 -12.90 -3.09 -2.23
CA ALA A 23 -12.78 -3.39 -3.66
C ALA A 23 -13.49 -2.37 -4.57
N SER A 24 -14.51 -1.67 -4.06
CA SER A 24 -15.22 -0.62 -4.80
C SER A 24 -14.34 0.59 -5.17
N ASP A 25 -13.30 0.86 -4.39
CA ASP A 25 -12.38 1.98 -4.61
C ASP A 25 -11.16 1.60 -5.45
N VAL A 26 -11.05 0.32 -5.83
CA VAL A 26 -9.95 -0.20 -6.64
C VAL A 26 -10.31 -0.07 -8.12
N GLU A 27 -9.43 0.55 -8.91
CA GLU A 27 -9.52 0.57 -10.38
C GLU A 27 -8.89 -0.70 -10.97
N ARG A 28 -7.66 -1.03 -10.52
CA ARG A 28 -6.95 -2.25 -10.91
C ARG A 28 -5.90 -2.63 -9.87
N VAL A 29 -5.45 -3.87 -9.96
CA VAL A 29 -4.34 -4.40 -9.15
C VAL A 29 -3.20 -4.79 -10.09
N GLU A 30 -2.01 -4.27 -9.83
CA GLU A 30 -0.79 -4.59 -10.55
C GLU A 30 0.07 -5.52 -9.70
N VAL A 31 0.53 -6.63 -10.26
CA VAL A 31 1.36 -7.61 -9.55
C VAL A 31 2.69 -7.75 -10.25
N ILE A 32 3.77 -7.43 -9.54
CA ILE A 32 5.15 -7.69 -9.95
C ILE A 32 5.60 -8.95 -9.22
N ARG A 33 5.94 -9.99 -9.96
CA ARG A 33 6.45 -11.26 -9.42
C ARG A 33 7.97 -11.23 -9.38
N GLY A 34 8.54 -11.71 -8.29
CA GLY A 34 9.99 -11.69 -8.04
C GLY A 34 10.46 -10.38 -7.41
N PRO A 35 11.77 -10.23 -7.16
CA PRO A 35 12.31 -9.13 -6.40
C PRO A 35 12.02 -7.77 -7.03
N GLY A 36 11.31 -6.91 -6.30
CA GLY A 36 11.03 -5.51 -6.64
C GLY A 36 11.83 -4.50 -5.81
N ALA A 37 12.84 -4.98 -5.07
CA ALA A 37 13.56 -4.18 -4.09
C ALA A 37 14.31 -2.99 -4.69
N LEU A 38 14.68 -3.03 -5.97
CA LEU A 38 15.32 -1.90 -6.65
C LEU A 38 14.42 -0.64 -6.65
N LEU A 39 13.13 -0.79 -6.93
CA LEU A 39 12.18 0.34 -6.98
C LEU A 39 11.53 0.64 -5.63
N TYR A 40 11.24 -0.41 -4.86
CA TYR A 40 10.36 -0.30 -3.69
C TYR A 40 11.07 -0.54 -2.36
N GLY A 41 12.37 -0.88 -2.41
CA GLY A 41 13.21 -1.07 -1.23
C GLY A 41 12.91 -2.37 -0.48
N SER A 42 13.18 -2.34 0.81
CA SER A 42 12.92 -3.42 1.75
C SER A 42 11.46 -3.92 1.68
N ASN A 43 11.22 -5.19 2.01
CA ASN A 43 9.92 -5.87 1.96
C ASN A 43 9.36 -6.18 0.57
N ALA A 44 10.11 -5.89 -0.52
CA ALA A 44 9.71 -6.23 -1.89
C ALA A 44 10.47 -7.46 -2.46
N MET A 45 11.00 -8.35 -1.60
CA MET A 45 11.82 -9.49 -1.97
C MET A 45 11.05 -10.54 -2.80
N GLY A 46 9.84 -10.89 -2.40
CA GLY A 46 9.00 -11.89 -3.08
C GLY A 46 8.13 -11.33 -4.20
N GLY A 47 7.98 -10.01 -4.27
CA GLY A 47 7.13 -9.33 -5.24
C GLY A 47 6.45 -8.11 -4.67
N VAL A 48 5.66 -7.45 -5.54
CA VAL A 48 4.91 -6.25 -5.21
C VAL A 48 3.48 -6.37 -5.70
N VAL A 49 2.54 -6.03 -4.83
CA VAL A 49 1.13 -5.84 -5.18
C VAL A 49 0.84 -4.35 -5.05
N ASN A 50 0.48 -3.70 -6.15
CA ASN A 50 0.13 -2.28 -6.19
C ASN A 50 -1.36 -2.12 -6.49
N ILE A 51 -2.09 -1.56 -5.56
CA ILE A 51 -3.52 -1.24 -5.69
C ILE A 51 -3.62 0.16 -6.27
N ILE A 52 -4.15 0.27 -7.48
CA ILE A 52 -4.43 1.55 -8.12
C ILE A 52 -5.86 1.95 -7.80
N THR A 53 -6.02 3.12 -7.19
CA THR A 53 -7.32 3.64 -6.79
C THR A 53 -8.08 4.24 -7.96
N ARG A 54 -9.40 4.23 -7.84
CA ARG A 54 -10.28 4.84 -8.82
C ARG A 54 -10.06 6.34 -8.92
N GLN A 55 -10.13 6.82 -10.14
CA GLN A 55 -10.24 8.23 -10.48
C GLN A 55 -11.27 8.40 -11.60
N HIS A 56 -11.89 9.56 -11.68
CA HIS A 56 -12.84 9.85 -12.74
C HIS A 56 -12.15 10.59 -13.86
N ASN A 57 -11.81 9.88 -14.94
CA ASN A 57 -11.06 10.42 -16.10
C ASN A 57 -11.97 10.90 -17.23
N GLN A 58 -13.26 10.50 -17.22
CA GLN A 58 -14.20 10.91 -18.25
C GLN A 58 -14.76 12.30 -17.94
N PRO A 59 -14.88 13.21 -18.93
CA PRO A 59 -15.51 14.52 -18.71
C PRO A 59 -16.93 14.38 -18.14
N GLY A 60 -17.26 15.27 -17.21
CA GLY A 60 -18.59 15.33 -16.60
C GLY A 60 -18.64 14.82 -15.16
N ARG A 61 -19.82 14.41 -14.73
CA ARG A 61 -20.10 13.91 -13.38
C ARG A 61 -20.81 12.55 -13.43
N ARG A 62 -20.40 11.64 -12.57
CA ARG A 62 -21.04 10.36 -12.41
C ARG A 62 -21.22 10.02 -10.94
N THR A 63 -22.45 9.75 -10.52
CA THR A 63 -22.76 9.24 -9.18
C THR A 63 -23.24 7.79 -9.31
N GLN A 64 -22.78 6.95 -8.41
CA GLN A 64 -23.16 5.55 -8.34
C GLN A 64 -23.48 5.19 -6.88
N ALA A 65 -24.62 4.53 -6.67
CA ALA A 65 -24.99 3.90 -5.41
C ALA A 65 -25.19 2.40 -5.61
N ARG A 66 -24.82 1.61 -4.61
CA ARG A 66 -24.99 0.15 -4.61
C ARG A 66 -25.44 -0.31 -3.24
N ILE A 67 -26.44 -1.17 -3.24
CA ILE A 67 -26.92 -1.88 -2.04
C ILE A 67 -26.91 -3.37 -2.40
N MET A 68 -26.33 -4.18 -1.51
CA MET A 68 -26.31 -5.64 -1.65
C MET A 68 -26.71 -6.27 -0.32
N TYR A 69 -27.47 -7.36 -0.42
CA TYR A 69 -27.85 -8.19 0.72
C TYR A 69 -27.58 -9.66 0.37
N GLY A 70 -27.05 -10.44 1.30
CA GLY A 70 -26.69 -11.84 1.09
C GLY A 70 -26.79 -12.69 2.35
N SER A 71 -26.37 -13.95 2.25
CA SER A 71 -26.34 -14.90 3.35
C SER A 71 -25.58 -14.38 4.55
N TYR A 72 -25.88 -14.91 5.73
CA TYR A 72 -25.26 -14.50 7.01
C TYR A 72 -25.45 -13.02 7.32
N ASN A 73 -26.63 -12.45 6.94
CA ASN A 73 -26.94 -11.03 7.11
C ASN A 73 -25.86 -10.11 6.49
N THR A 74 -25.25 -10.56 5.39
CA THR A 74 -24.25 -9.76 4.69
C THR A 74 -24.91 -8.58 4.01
N GLN A 75 -24.45 -7.38 4.32
CA GLN A 75 -24.99 -6.13 3.80
C GLN A 75 -23.80 -5.27 3.31
N LYS A 76 -23.95 -4.67 2.13
CA LYS A 76 -22.98 -3.75 1.55
C LYS A 76 -23.68 -2.52 1.02
N TYR A 77 -23.23 -1.38 1.46
CA TYR A 77 -23.72 -0.07 1.06
C TYR A 77 -22.56 0.75 0.51
N MET A 78 -22.73 1.28 -0.67
CA MET A 78 -21.72 2.11 -1.32
C MET A 78 -22.39 3.30 -2.00
N ILE A 79 -21.78 4.46 -1.86
CA ILE A 79 -22.03 5.62 -2.71
C ILE A 79 -20.70 6.20 -3.16
N ASN A 80 -20.59 6.55 -4.44
CA ASN A 80 -19.46 7.29 -4.94
C ASN A 80 -19.89 8.38 -5.93
N ASN A 81 -19.05 9.40 -6.05
CA ASN A 81 -19.19 10.46 -7.01
C ASN A 81 -17.85 10.74 -7.68
N GLY A 82 -17.83 10.69 -8.99
CA GLY A 82 -16.74 11.14 -9.85
C GLY A 82 -17.11 12.44 -10.55
N TYR A 83 -16.15 13.37 -10.61
CA TYR A 83 -16.27 14.66 -11.26
C TYR A 83 -15.00 14.98 -12.02
N ASN A 84 -15.13 15.45 -13.28
CA ASN A 84 -14.00 15.86 -14.09
C ASN A 84 -14.45 16.93 -15.07
N ILE A 85 -14.12 18.20 -14.80
CA ILE A 85 -14.46 19.34 -15.65
C ILE A 85 -13.27 20.32 -15.68
N GLY A 86 -12.87 20.69 -16.89
CA GLY A 86 -11.70 21.55 -17.09
C GLY A 86 -10.43 20.90 -16.55
N ASN A 87 -9.73 21.58 -15.67
CA ASN A 87 -8.48 21.12 -15.07
C ASN A 87 -8.68 20.34 -13.75
N PHE A 88 -9.89 20.30 -13.21
CA PHE A 88 -10.19 19.70 -11.93
C PHE A 88 -10.85 18.34 -12.07
N SER A 89 -10.39 17.36 -11.28
CA SER A 89 -11.01 16.05 -11.13
C SER A 89 -11.15 15.68 -9.67
N SER A 90 -12.22 14.94 -9.34
CA SER A 90 -12.40 14.36 -8.02
C SER A 90 -13.06 12.99 -8.12
N TYR A 91 -12.75 12.13 -7.17
CA TYR A 91 -13.46 10.89 -6.88
C TYR A 91 -13.63 10.78 -5.38
N ILE A 92 -14.87 10.61 -4.92
CA ILE A 92 -15.21 10.50 -3.49
C ILE A 92 -16.09 9.27 -3.33
N SER A 93 -15.82 8.43 -2.33
CA SER A 93 -16.64 7.28 -1.99
C SER A 93 -16.83 7.13 -0.48
N LEU A 94 -17.98 6.54 -0.12
CA LEU A 94 -18.30 6.07 1.22
C LEU A 94 -18.83 4.64 1.08
N ASN A 95 -18.32 3.75 1.93
CA ASN A 95 -18.69 2.35 1.97
C ASN A 95 -18.98 1.90 3.40
N HIS A 96 -19.97 1.03 3.54
CA HIS A 96 -20.23 0.31 4.78
C HIS A 96 -20.60 -1.13 4.44
N ASP A 97 -19.77 -2.06 4.89
CA ASP A 97 -19.96 -3.49 4.70
C ASP A 97 -20.06 -4.18 6.06
N ARG A 98 -21.01 -5.14 6.20
CA ARG A 98 -21.12 -5.97 7.40
C ARG A 98 -21.55 -7.39 7.05
N THR A 99 -21.21 -8.33 7.93
CA THR A 99 -21.71 -9.70 7.93
C THR A 99 -21.72 -10.26 9.34
N ASP A 100 -22.66 -11.15 9.64
CA ASP A 100 -22.65 -11.89 10.92
C ASP A 100 -21.70 -13.10 10.87
N GLY A 101 -21.17 -13.42 9.67
CA GLY A 101 -20.23 -14.51 9.46
C GLY A 101 -20.91 -15.88 9.33
N HIS A 102 -20.19 -16.85 8.78
CA HIS A 102 -20.68 -18.19 8.48
C HIS A 102 -20.65 -19.15 9.67
N ARG A 103 -20.09 -18.73 10.81
CA ARG A 103 -19.99 -19.47 12.08
C ARG A 103 -19.96 -18.50 13.27
N PRO A 104 -20.14 -18.97 14.51
CA PRO A 104 -19.99 -18.14 15.72
C PRO A 104 -18.64 -17.42 15.73
N ASP A 105 -18.59 -16.24 16.31
CA ASP A 105 -17.38 -15.41 16.48
C ASP A 105 -16.66 -15.07 15.17
N SER A 106 -17.40 -14.92 14.06
CA SER A 106 -16.86 -14.55 12.75
C SER A 106 -17.49 -13.29 12.14
N LYS A 107 -18.02 -12.40 12.99
CA LYS A 107 -18.60 -11.13 12.56
C LYS A 107 -17.53 -10.19 12.01
N PHE A 108 -17.90 -9.49 10.96
CA PHE A 108 -17.07 -8.44 10.38
C PHE A 108 -17.92 -7.23 10.01
N HIS A 109 -17.41 -6.04 10.26
CA HIS A 109 -17.94 -4.82 9.68
C HIS A 109 -16.83 -3.78 9.45
N ILE A 110 -16.98 -3.03 8.37
CA ILE A 110 -16.09 -1.95 7.99
C ILE A 110 -16.90 -0.74 7.53
N THR A 111 -16.45 0.44 7.90
CA THR A 111 -16.86 1.70 7.29
C THR A 111 -15.62 2.39 6.78
N ASN A 112 -15.62 2.77 5.50
CA ASN A 112 -14.51 3.53 4.95
C ASN A 112 -14.99 4.71 4.12
N GLY A 113 -14.18 5.76 4.11
CA GLY A 113 -14.29 6.92 3.22
C GLY A 113 -13.00 7.09 2.45
N PHE A 114 -13.14 7.42 1.16
CA PHE A 114 -12.03 7.71 0.28
C PHE A 114 -12.32 8.97 -0.53
N ALA A 115 -11.33 9.84 -0.68
CA ALA A 115 -11.40 11.00 -1.56
C ALA A 115 -10.06 11.15 -2.30
N LYS A 116 -10.14 11.38 -3.61
CA LYS A 116 -8.99 11.68 -4.47
C LYS A 116 -9.31 12.92 -5.31
N LEU A 117 -8.44 13.91 -5.24
CA LEU A 117 -8.55 15.17 -5.95
C LEU A 117 -7.38 15.31 -6.91
N GLY A 118 -7.63 15.80 -8.10
CA GLY A 118 -6.60 16.08 -9.09
C GLY A 118 -6.79 17.45 -9.71
N TYR A 119 -5.70 18.14 -9.96
CA TYR A 119 -5.70 19.41 -10.66
C TYR A 119 -4.56 19.46 -11.69
N LYS A 120 -4.90 19.69 -12.94
CA LYS A 120 -3.96 19.92 -14.03
C LYS A 120 -3.57 21.40 -14.01
N ILE A 121 -2.36 21.72 -13.55
CA ILE A 121 -1.86 23.09 -13.44
C ILE A 121 -1.70 23.67 -14.84
N ASP A 122 -1.03 22.89 -15.70
CA ASP A 122 -0.82 23.18 -17.12
C ASP A 122 -0.63 21.86 -17.89
N ASP A 123 -0.11 21.93 -19.13
CA ASP A 123 0.13 20.74 -19.96
C ASP A 123 1.29 19.87 -19.47
N HIS A 124 2.12 20.37 -18.56
CA HIS A 124 3.30 19.70 -18.05
C HIS A 124 3.13 19.23 -16.61
N TYR A 125 2.34 19.93 -15.79
CA TYR A 125 2.23 19.69 -14.36
C TYR A 125 0.83 19.28 -13.94
N LYS A 126 0.79 18.23 -13.11
CA LYS A 126 -0.43 17.76 -12.45
C LYS A 126 -0.17 17.55 -10.96
N VAL A 127 -1.11 17.99 -10.13
CA VAL A 127 -1.16 17.74 -8.69
C VAL A 127 -2.28 16.75 -8.42
N THR A 128 -2.02 15.79 -7.52
CA THR A 128 -3.02 14.87 -7.03
C THR A 128 -2.87 14.74 -5.51
N GLY A 129 -3.98 14.73 -4.79
CA GLY A 129 -4.03 14.45 -3.37
C GLY A 129 -5.12 13.43 -3.07
N ASP A 130 -4.89 12.55 -2.12
CA ASP A 130 -5.89 11.59 -1.67
C ASP A 130 -5.88 11.41 -0.15
N VAL A 131 -7.02 10.99 0.37
CA VAL A 131 -7.22 10.59 1.75
C VAL A 131 -8.12 9.37 1.80
N SER A 132 -7.74 8.39 2.61
CA SER A 132 -8.54 7.23 2.95
C SER A 132 -8.63 7.09 4.46
N LEU A 133 -9.80 6.76 4.96
CA LEU A 133 -10.04 6.45 6.38
C LEU A 133 -10.90 5.20 6.46
N ALA A 134 -10.44 4.19 7.20
CA ALA A 134 -11.15 2.94 7.38
C ALA A 134 -11.20 2.57 8.87
N LYS A 135 -12.41 2.30 9.35
CA LYS A 135 -12.64 1.74 10.69
C LYS A 135 -13.30 0.39 10.53
N PHE A 136 -12.67 -0.66 11.02
CA PHE A 136 -13.27 -1.98 11.00
C PHE A 136 -13.18 -2.67 12.36
N LYS A 137 -14.11 -3.58 12.55
CA LYS A 137 -14.14 -4.51 13.66
C LYS A 137 -14.39 -5.90 13.10
N ASN A 138 -13.53 -6.85 13.43
CA ASN A 138 -13.73 -8.24 13.10
C ASN A 138 -13.56 -9.13 14.32
N GLN A 139 -14.20 -10.29 14.25
CA GLN A 139 -13.98 -11.41 15.14
C GLN A 139 -13.20 -12.48 14.39
N ASN A 140 -12.24 -13.09 15.06
CA ASN A 140 -11.49 -14.23 14.53
C ASN A 140 -11.90 -15.49 15.30
N PRO A 141 -12.67 -16.41 14.72
CA PRO A 141 -13.16 -17.60 15.39
C PRO A 141 -12.09 -18.70 15.56
N GLY A 142 -10.82 -18.44 15.17
CA GLY A 142 -9.78 -19.43 15.18
C GLY A 142 -10.04 -20.59 14.21
N GLU A 143 -9.32 -21.70 14.36
CA GLU A 143 -9.54 -22.94 13.60
C GLU A 143 -10.76 -23.69 14.13
N ILE A 144 -11.35 -24.58 13.30
CA ILE A 144 -12.50 -25.42 13.74
C ILE A 144 -12.09 -26.33 14.89
N THR A 145 -10.87 -26.85 14.83
CA THR A 145 -10.31 -27.77 15.85
C THR A 145 -9.72 -27.03 17.06
N ASN A 146 -9.49 -25.73 16.91
CA ASN A 146 -8.95 -24.86 17.97
C ASN A 146 -9.64 -23.49 17.93
N PRO A 147 -10.94 -23.43 18.27
CA PRO A 147 -11.71 -22.19 18.15
C PRO A 147 -11.27 -21.15 19.18
N LEU A 148 -11.47 -19.88 18.84
CA LEU A 148 -11.26 -18.75 19.71
C LEU A 148 -12.60 -18.09 20.06
N ILE A 149 -12.76 -17.77 21.33
CA ILE A 149 -13.88 -17.00 21.89
C ILE A 149 -13.38 -15.59 22.16
N ASP A 150 -14.21 -14.57 21.86
CA ASP A 150 -13.93 -13.15 22.12
C ASP A 150 -12.64 -12.61 21.48
N ASN A 151 -12.08 -13.29 20.46
CA ASN A 151 -11.00 -12.68 19.70
C ASN A 151 -11.55 -11.56 18.83
N ILE A 152 -11.28 -10.32 19.22
CA ILE A 152 -11.88 -9.12 18.63
C ILE A 152 -10.80 -8.10 18.28
N MET A 153 -10.75 -7.71 17.01
CA MET A 153 -9.90 -6.66 16.51
C MET A 153 -10.72 -5.42 16.15
N ASN A 154 -10.38 -4.27 16.76
CA ASN A 154 -10.91 -2.97 16.38
C ASN A 154 -9.76 -2.14 15.83
N ILE A 155 -9.84 -1.74 14.58
CA ILE A 155 -8.75 -1.06 13.90
C ILE A 155 -9.29 0.19 13.20
N LEU A 156 -8.60 1.31 13.39
CA LEU A 156 -8.79 2.56 12.68
C LEU A 156 -7.51 2.86 11.92
N ARG A 157 -7.59 2.99 10.60
CA ARG A 157 -6.43 3.35 9.76
C ARG A 157 -6.76 4.52 8.87
N GLY A 158 -5.77 5.40 8.72
CA GLY A 158 -5.81 6.53 7.81
C GLY A 158 -4.61 6.52 6.87
N THR A 159 -4.83 7.00 5.66
CA THR A 159 -3.80 7.24 4.66
C THR A 159 -4.06 8.58 4.01
N THR A 160 -3.03 9.37 3.83
CA THR A 160 -3.08 10.57 3.00
C THR A 160 -1.86 10.62 2.10
N SER A 161 -2.04 11.15 0.90
CA SER A 161 -0.94 11.34 -0.03
C SER A 161 -1.09 12.61 -0.86
N PHE A 162 0.05 13.03 -1.37
CA PHE A 162 0.19 14.13 -2.28
C PHE A 162 1.19 13.75 -3.38
N ALA A 163 0.87 14.08 -4.63
CA ALA A 163 1.77 13.89 -5.76
C ALA A 163 1.80 15.16 -6.63
N LEU A 164 3.00 15.60 -6.97
CA LEU A 164 3.27 16.56 -8.02
C LEU A 164 3.99 15.82 -9.15
N GLU A 165 3.34 15.71 -10.28
CA GLU A 165 3.85 15.01 -11.47
C GLU A 165 4.23 16.01 -12.56
N ASN A 166 5.33 15.74 -13.29
CA ASN A 166 5.70 16.51 -14.46
C ASN A 166 5.87 15.61 -15.69
N ASN A 167 5.61 16.16 -16.88
CA ASN A 167 5.80 15.51 -18.16
C ASN A 167 6.12 16.50 -19.27
N TYR A 168 7.36 16.49 -19.77
CA TYR A 168 7.86 17.29 -20.88
C TYR A 168 8.15 16.45 -22.12
N GLY A 169 7.55 15.26 -22.25
CA GLY A 169 7.78 14.34 -23.36
C GLY A 169 9.09 13.56 -23.22
N LYS A 170 10.24 14.24 -23.31
CA LYS A 170 11.56 13.60 -23.13
C LYS A 170 11.95 13.39 -21.68
N THR A 171 11.35 14.09 -20.76
CA THR A 171 11.57 13.93 -19.31
C THR A 171 10.26 13.94 -18.58
N SER A 172 10.13 13.06 -17.58
CA SER A 172 8.95 12.97 -16.72
C SER A 172 9.34 12.48 -15.33
N GLY A 173 8.63 12.94 -14.32
CA GLY A 173 8.92 12.54 -12.96
C GLY A 173 7.81 12.89 -11.99
N ALA A 174 8.02 12.57 -10.73
CA ALA A 174 7.10 12.92 -9.66
C ALA A 174 7.82 13.11 -8.32
N LEU A 175 7.28 14.02 -7.55
CA LEU A 175 7.44 14.07 -6.10
C LEU A 175 6.14 13.53 -5.49
N ARG A 176 6.25 12.50 -4.64
CA ARG A 176 5.13 11.93 -3.89
C ARG A 176 5.45 11.96 -2.41
N ALA A 177 4.54 12.45 -1.61
CA ALA A 177 4.62 12.41 -0.15
C ALA A 177 3.43 11.63 0.39
N PHE A 178 3.62 10.89 1.46
CA PHE A 178 2.56 10.07 2.06
C PHE A 178 2.69 10.00 3.58
N TYR A 179 1.54 9.78 4.22
CA TYR A 179 1.44 9.51 5.64
C TYR A 179 0.35 8.46 5.88
N ASN A 180 0.74 7.31 6.42
CA ASN A 180 -0.15 6.24 6.85
C ASN A 180 -0.06 6.11 8.36
N TRP A 181 -1.19 5.89 9.01
CA TRP A 181 -1.25 5.69 10.45
C TRP A 181 -2.32 4.67 10.81
N GLY A 182 -2.18 4.05 11.95
CA GLY A 182 -3.15 3.10 12.48
C GLY A 182 -3.23 3.12 13.99
N HIS A 183 -4.43 2.91 14.51
CA HIS A 183 -4.72 2.64 15.90
C HIS A 183 -5.40 1.28 16.00
N HIS A 184 -4.81 0.38 16.78
CA HIS A 184 -5.29 -0.99 16.96
C HIS A 184 -5.66 -1.21 18.41
N ARG A 185 -6.79 -1.87 18.63
CA ARG A 185 -7.20 -2.43 19.90
C ARG A 185 -7.61 -3.87 19.67
N ILE A 186 -6.89 -4.81 20.27
CA ILE A 186 -7.04 -6.24 20.02
C ILE A 186 -7.29 -6.96 21.35
N ASP A 187 -8.35 -7.75 21.38
CA ASP A 187 -8.55 -8.81 22.34
C ASP A 187 -8.14 -10.12 21.66
N ASP A 188 -7.13 -10.79 22.17
CA ASP A 188 -6.63 -12.03 21.59
C ASP A 188 -7.56 -13.22 21.82
N GLY A 189 -8.59 -13.04 22.66
CA GLY A 189 -9.55 -14.07 22.99
C GLY A 189 -8.94 -15.23 23.77
N TYR A 190 -9.69 -16.32 23.85
CA TYR A 190 -9.28 -17.53 24.55
C TYR A 190 -9.95 -18.78 23.95
N ASN A 191 -9.38 -19.95 24.22
CA ASN A 191 -9.98 -21.22 23.79
C ASN A 191 -11.12 -21.66 24.75
N PRO A 192 -12.10 -22.44 24.28
CA PRO A 192 -13.14 -23.01 25.13
C PRO A 192 -12.57 -23.73 26.36
N GLY A 193 -13.07 -23.39 27.53
CA GLY A 193 -12.57 -23.92 28.81
C GLY A 193 -11.30 -23.23 29.35
N GLY A 194 -10.72 -22.31 28.59
CA GLY A 194 -9.63 -21.44 29.04
C GLY A 194 -10.15 -20.21 29.79
N THR A 195 -9.21 -19.35 30.19
CA THR A 195 -9.50 -18.08 30.85
C THR A 195 -9.21 -16.91 29.89
N PRO A 196 -10.05 -15.85 29.88
CA PRO A 196 -9.74 -14.64 29.15
C PRO A 196 -8.37 -14.05 29.53
N ASN A 197 -7.68 -13.44 28.58
CA ASN A 197 -6.46 -12.69 28.86
C ASN A 197 -6.76 -11.55 29.83
N PRO A 198 -5.90 -11.30 30.82
CA PRO A 198 -6.10 -10.22 31.79
C PRO A 198 -5.72 -8.84 31.22
N TYR A 199 -5.52 -8.72 29.92
CA TYR A 199 -5.11 -7.50 29.23
C TYR A 199 -5.72 -7.39 27.83
N LEU A 200 -5.76 -6.17 27.32
CA LEU A 200 -6.01 -5.86 25.92
C LEU A 200 -4.73 -5.33 25.29
N PHE A 201 -4.47 -5.71 24.05
CA PHE A 201 -3.36 -5.20 23.27
C PHE A 201 -3.77 -3.92 22.53
N TYR A 202 -2.89 -2.93 22.57
CA TYR A 202 -3.03 -1.68 21.81
C TYR A 202 -1.77 -1.39 21.02
N SER A 203 -1.93 -0.73 19.88
CA SER A 203 -0.80 -0.14 19.17
C SER A 203 -1.20 1.08 18.36
N ASP A 204 -0.27 2.02 18.27
CA ASP A 204 -0.28 3.14 17.35
C ASP A 204 0.91 3.02 16.44
N ASP A 205 0.68 3.01 15.13
CA ASP A 205 1.74 2.90 14.14
C ASP A 205 1.65 3.97 13.07
N HIS A 206 2.79 4.25 12.45
CA HIS A 206 2.86 5.14 11.31
C HIS A 206 3.89 4.67 10.27
N ASN A 207 3.69 5.14 9.04
CA ASN A 207 4.65 5.04 7.94
C ASN A 207 4.48 6.28 7.06
N ALA A 208 5.47 7.14 7.08
CA ALA A 208 5.49 8.41 6.38
C ALA A 208 6.72 8.52 5.48
N GLY A 209 6.65 9.30 4.43
CA GLY A 209 7.82 9.51 3.60
C GLY A 209 7.56 10.30 2.34
N PHE A 210 8.59 10.35 1.51
CA PHE A 210 8.50 10.87 0.16
C PHE A 210 9.32 10.03 -0.82
N LEU A 211 8.89 10.07 -2.07
CA LEU A 211 9.52 9.44 -3.23
C LEU A 211 9.69 10.53 -4.28
N LEU A 212 10.92 10.77 -4.71
CA LEU A 212 11.25 11.73 -5.75
C LEU A 212 11.98 10.99 -6.87
N TYR A 213 11.49 11.07 -8.09
CA TYR A 213 12.20 10.53 -9.23
C TYR A 213 12.04 11.39 -10.47
N GLN A 214 13.02 11.28 -11.36
CA GLN A 214 12.99 11.87 -12.69
C GLN A 214 13.53 10.88 -13.72
N SER A 215 12.77 10.69 -14.78
CA SER A 215 13.11 9.85 -15.92
C SER A 215 13.45 10.71 -17.13
N PHE A 216 14.43 10.27 -17.89
CA PHE A 216 14.95 10.95 -19.10
C PHE A 216 14.96 9.98 -20.28
N ARG A 217 14.58 10.44 -21.46
CA ARG A 217 14.69 9.75 -22.74
C ARG A 217 15.67 10.52 -23.62
N LEU A 218 16.97 10.27 -23.42
CA LEU A 218 18.05 11.06 -24.04
C LEU A 218 18.27 10.68 -25.51
N VAL A 219 18.19 9.38 -25.82
CA VAL A 219 18.33 8.83 -27.15
C VAL A 219 17.20 7.84 -27.45
N LYS A 220 17.06 7.44 -28.72
CA LYS A 220 16.03 6.50 -29.14
C LYS A 220 16.17 5.16 -28.40
N GLY A 221 15.07 4.67 -27.86
CA GLY A 221 15.01 3.41 -27.11
C GLY A 221 15.60 3.46 -25.70
N ASN A 222 16.13 4.62 -25.25
CA ASN A 222 16.69 4.79 -23.92
C ASN A 222 15.66 5.33 -22.93
N SER A 223 15.72 4.83 -21.70
CA SER A 223 15.08 5.41 -20.52
C SER A 223 16.04 5.33 -19.35
N PHE A 224 16.34 6.47 -18.76
CA PHE A 224 17.22 6.61 -17.60
C PHE A 224 16.44 7.27 -16.47
N THR A 225 16.35 6.62 -15.31
CA THR A 225 15.62 7.14 -14.16
C THR A 225 16.54 7.22 -12.96
N VAL A 226 16.52 8.37 -12.29
CA VAL A 226 17.15 8.58 -10.99
C VAL A 226 16.07 8.86 -9.96
N GLY A 227 16.27 8.41 -8.73
CA GLY A 227 15.32 8.68 -7.66
C GLY A 227 15.94 8.64 -6.27
N ILE A 228 15.24 9.28 -5.35
CA ILE A 228 15.56 9.32 -3.93
C ILE A 228 14.27 9.03 -3.17
N ASP A 229 14.37 8.18 -2.15
CA ASP A 229 13.27 7.84 -1.24
C ASP A 229 13.68 8.12 0.20
N TYR A 230 12.73 8.59 0.97
CA TYR A 230 12.83 8.68 2.41
C TYR A 230 11.58 8.09 3.05
N LYS A 231 11.77 7.28 4.09
CA LYS A 231 10.69 6.72 4.91
C LYS A 231 11.03 6.84 6.39
N ASN A 232 10.03 7.17 7.17
CA ASN A 232 10.02 7.13 8.61
C ASN A 232 8.87 6.25 9.04
N TRP A 233 9.14 5.16 9.76
CA TRP A 233 8.12 4.21 10.15
C TRP A 233 8.38 3.64 11.54
N GLY A 234 7.34 3.19 12.20
CA GLY A 234 7.41 2.64 13.54
C GLY A 234 6.12 2.85 14.32
N GLY A 235 6.25 2.91 15.63
CA GLY A 235 5.12 3.17 16.50
C GLY A 235 5.34 2.68 17.93
N ASN A 236 4.25 2.62 18.67
CA ASN A 236 4.18 2.21 20.05
C ASN A 236 3.17 1.06 20.19
N ALA A 237 3.50 0.03 20.98
CA ALA A 237 2.58 -1.03 21.35
C ALA A 237 2.64 -1.30 22.85
N TRP A 238 1.48 -1.56 23.44
CA TRP A 238 1.35 -1.79 24.87
C TRP A 238 0.17 -2.73 25.18
N GLN A 239 0.19 -3.23 26.40
CA GLN A 239 -0.92 -3.99 27.00
C GLN A 239 -1.52 -3.20 28.14
N ASP A 240 -2.84 -3.01 28.12
CA ASP A 240 -3.61 -2.47 29.25
C ASP A 240 -4.23 -3.63 30.03
N SER A 241 -3.77 -3.82 31.25
CA SER A 241 -4.32 -4.82 32.16
C SER A 241 -5.67 -4.39 32.70
N ILE A 242 -6.54 -5.35 32.99
CA ILE A 242 -7.85 -5.14 33.66
C ILE A 242 -7.67 -4.38 34.98
N ASN A 243 -6.53 -4.52 35.65
CA ASN A 243 -6.19 -3.85 36.89
C ASN A 243 -5.68 -2.40 36.71
N GLY A 244 -5.72 -1.86 35.49
CA GLY A 244 -5.31 -0.48 35.19
C GLY A 244 -3.80 -0.27 35.00
N ASN A 245 -2.99 -1.32 35.03
CA ASN A 245 -1.56 -1.22 34.74
C ASN A 245 -1.32 -1.31 33.23
N GLN A 246 -0.51 -0.37 32.72
CA GLN A 246 -0.05 -0.36 31.34
C GLN A 246 1.38 -0.95 31.26
N ASN A 247 1.60 -1.87 30.35
CA ASN A 247 2.89 -2.47 30.06
C ASN A 247 3.31 -2.13 28.62
N GLU A 248 4.31 -1.26 28.46
CA GLU A 248 4.89 -0.96 27.13
C GLU A 248 5.66 -2.15 26.61
N LEU A 249 5.36 -2.58 25.38
CA LEU A 249 6.02 -3.70 24.70
C LEU A 249 7.11 -3.20 23.74
N VAL A 250 6.82 -2.16 22.99
CA VAL A 250 7.73 -1.55 22.03
C VAL A 250 7.37 -0.08 21.80
N ASN A 251 8.40 0.75 21.65
CA ASN A 251 8.28 2.15 21.24
C ASN A 251 9.52 2.48 20.41
N LYS A 252 9.40 2.37 19.09
CA LYS A 252 10.53 2.54 18.18
C LYS A 252 10.12 3.19 16.86
N THR A 253 11.07 3.90 16.30
CA THR A 253 10.96 4.54 14.98
C THR A 253 12.24 4.29 14.19
N VAL A 254 12.07 4.03 12.90
CA VAL A 254 13.14 3.73 11.95
C VAL A 254 13.10 4.76 10.83
N ASN A 255 14.29 5.22 10.43
CA ASN A 255 14.46 6.07 9.26
C ASN A 255 15.16 5.27 8.16
N GLU A 256 14.64 5.34 6.95
CA GLU A 256 15.23 4.77 5.75
C GLU A 256 15.44 5.87 4.72
N VAL A 257 16.63 5.94 4.15
CA VAL A 257 16.95 6.80 3.01
C VAL A 257 17.57 5.96 1.92
N ALA A 258 17.15 6.19 0.68
CA ALA A 258 17.69 5.46 -0.46
C ALA A 258 17.85 6.34 -1.67
N GLY A 259 18.85 6.01 -2.49
CA GLY A 259 19.03 6.56 -3.82
C GLY A 259 19.15 5.45 -4.85
N TYR A 260 18.62 5.65 -6.06
CA TYR A 260 18.68 4.63 -7.09
C TYR A 260 18.83 5.23 -8.50
N VAL A 261 19.38 4.39 -9.37
CA VAL A 261 19.51 4.66 -10.79
C VAL A 261 19.04 3.42 -11.55
N ILE A 262 18.22 3.64 -12.58
CA ILE A 262 17.72 2.59 -13.45
C ILE A 262 17.92 3.03 -14.89
N MET A 263 18.42 2.14 -15.73
CA MET A 263 18.57 2.32 -17.17
C MET A 263 17.86 1.20 -17.90
N GLN A 264 17.12 1.55 -18.94
CA GLN A 264 16.59 0.64 -19.94
C GLN A 264 17.06 1.11 -21.30
N GLN A 265 17.45 0.15 -22.15
CA GLN A 265 17.80 0.40 -23.55
C GLN A 265 17.14 -0.63 -24.44
N ASP A 266 16.32 -0.16 -25.38
CA ASP A 266 15.75 -0.97 -26.46
C ASP A 266 16.66 -0.90 -27.70
N LEU A 267 17.04 -2.06 -28.23
CA LEU A 267 17.92 -2.23 -29.39
C LEU A 267 17.15 -2.94 -30.49
N PHE A 268 17.06 -2.30 -31.66
CA PHE A 268 16.50 -2.88 -32.91
C PHE A 268 15.06 -3.45 -32.73
N ASP A 269 14.27 -2.93 -31.80
CA ASP A 269 12.92 -3.38 -31.42
C ASP A 269 12.84 -4.87 -31.00
N LYS A 270 13.95 -5.57 -30.95
CA LYS A 270 14.06 -7.01 -30.66
C LYS A 270 14.67 -7.30 -29.28
N VAL A 271 15.53 -6.44 -28.79
CA VAL A 271 16.25 -6.65 -27.53
C VAL A 271 16.02 -5.46 -26.62
N SER A 272 15.57 -5.72 -25.40
CA SER A 272 15.51 -4.72 -24.33
C SER A 272 16.48 -5.13 -23.22
N LEU A 273 17.38 -4.25 -22.86
CA LEU A 273 18.31 -4.41 -21.74
C LEU A 273 17.85 -3.50 -20.60
N ASN A 274 17.92 -3.98 -19.39
CA ASN A 274 17.69 -3.17 -18.19
C ASN A 274 18.76 -3.44 -17.15
N ALA A 275 19.19 -2.38 -16.46
CA ALA A 275 20.13 -2.46 -15.37
C ALA A 275 19.81 -1.36 -14.36
N GLY A 276 20.08 -1.60 -13.09
CA GLY A 276 19.90 -0.61 -12.06
C GLY A 276 20.63 -0.97 -10.77
N VAL A 277 20.79 0.02 -9.94
CA VAL A 277 21.37 -0.12 -8.61
C VAL A 277 20.67 0.83 -7.66
N ARG A 278 20.38 0.35 -6.47
CA ARG A 278 19.87 1.12 -5.33
C ARG A 278 20.84 0.96 -4.16
N TYR A 279 21.09 2.04 -3.46
CA TYR A 279 21.65 2.01 -2.12
C TYR A 279 20.58 2.47 -1.14
N GLU A 280 20.33 1.67 -0.11
CA GLU A 280 19.40 1.98 0.96
C GLU A 280 20.10 1.93 2.31
N HIS A 281 19.90 2.93 3.12
CA HIS A 281 20.43 3.00 4.49
C HIS A 281 19.28 3.05 5.49
N ASN A 282 19.29 2.09 6.40
CA ASN A 282 18.34 1.98 7.51
C ASN A 282 19.05 2.40 8.82
N SER A 283 18.41 3.24 9.61
CA SER A 283 19.02 3.81 10.84
C SER A 283 19.37 2.77 11.91
N ILE A 284 18.81 1.54 11.82
CA ILE A 284 19.07 0.46 12.78
C ILE A 284 19.98 -0.61 12.18
N PHE A 285 19.72 -1.00 10.91
CA PHE A 285 20.36 -2.16 10.29
C PHE A 285 21.49 -1.81 9.32
N GLY A 286 21.75 -0.51 9.10
CA GLY A 286 22.84 -0.03 8.24
C GLY A 286 22.47 0.00 6.75
N GLY A 287 23.51 -0.04 5.90
CA GLY A 287 23.39 0.18 4.47
C GLY A 287 23.41 -1.10 3.65
N GLU A 288 22.64 -1.12 2.53
CA GLU A 288 22.55 -2.26 1.62
C GLU A 288 22.56 -1.82 0.15
N TRP A 289 23.35 -2.54 -0.67
CA TRP A 289 23.39 -2.36 -2.13
C TRP A 289 22.50 -3.38 -2.82
N ILE A 290 21.65 -2.93 -3.73
CA ILE A 290 20.63 -3.73 -4.40
C ILE A 290 20.82 -3.59 -5.92
N PRO A 291 21.70 -4.38 -6.54
CA PRO A 291 21.85 -4.43 -8.00
C PRO A 291 20.74 -5.25 -8.65
N GLN A 292 20.40 -4.87 -9.89
CA GLN A 292 19.51 -5.60 -10.77
C GLN A 292 20.01 -5.48 -12.21
N ALA A 293 19.91 -6.56 -12.98
CA ALA A 293 20.11 -6.54 -14.41
C ALA A 293 19.17 -7.56 -15.09
N GLY A 294 18.79 -7.30 -16.33
CA GLY A 294 17.94 -8.20 -17.08
C GLY A 294 17.91 -7.89 -18.56
N PHE A 295 17.38 -8.83 -19.32
CA PHE A 295 17.15 -8.64 -20.75
C PHE A 295 15.83 -9.29 -21.18
N THR A 296 15.31 -8.77 -22.30
CA THR A 296 14.18 -9.36 -23.03
C THR A 296 14.58 -9.46 -24.48
N VAL A 297 14.41 -10.63 -25.09
CA VAL A 297 14.67 -10.86 -26.52
C VAL A 297 13.39 -11.33 -27.20
N ARG A 298 13.09 -10.75 -28.35
CA ARG A 298 11.96 -11.11 -29.23
C ARG A 298 12.53 -11.65 -30.55
N PRO A 299 12.92 -12.94 -30.60
CA PRO A 299 13.62 -13.50 -31.75
C PRO A 299 12.75 -13.53 -33.02
N PHE A 300 11.45 -13.82 -32.88
CA PHE A 300 10.44 -13.82 -33.91
C PHE A 300 9.05 -13.52 -33.33
N GLU A 301 8.09 -13.25 -34.19
CA GLU A 301 6.73 -12.85 -33.77
C GLU A 301 6.10 -13.90 -32.86
N GLY A 302 5.44 -13.43 -31.81
CA GLY A 302 4.78 -14.28 -30.80
C GLY A 302 5.70 -14.90 -29.75
N ASN A 303 7.05 -14.75 -29.88
CA ASN A 303 8.01 -15.33 -28.93
C ASN A 303 8.77 -14.28 -28.13
N VAL A 304 8.83 -14.47 -26.79
CA VAL A 304 9.53 -13.57 -25.87
C VAL A 304 10.33 -14.40 -24.87
N ILE A 305 11.65 -14.17 -24.84
CA ILE A 305 12.57 -14.72 -23.85
C ILE A 305 12.94 -13.61 -22.89
N LYS A 306 12.79 -13.86 -21.59
CA LYS A 306 13.15 -12.90 -20.53
C LYS A 306 14.06 -13.58 -19.51
N ALA A 307 15.11 -12.88 -19.10
CA ALA A 307 15.91 -13.27 -17.94
C ALA A 307 16.23 -12.04 -17.11
N SER A 308 16.25 -12.20 -15.80
CA SER A 308 16.64 -11.15 -14.87
C SER A 308 17.32 -11.73 -13.65
N LEU A 309 18.29 -10.97 -13.13
CA LEU A 309 18.96 -11.21 -11.86
C LEU A 309 18.79 -9.97 -11.00
N SER A 310 18.31 -10.14 -9.79
CA SER A 310 18.21 -9.03 -8.84
C SER A 310 18.44 -9.52 -7.42
N LYS A 311 19.01 -8.64 -6.60
CA LYS A 311 19.15 -8.87 -5.17
C LYS A 311 17.83 -8.48 -4.50
N GLY A 312 17.22 -9.41 -3.77
CA GLY A 312 16.12 -9.14 -2.85
C GLY A 312 16.66 -9.02 -1.43
N PHE A 313 16.14 -8.10 -0.66
CA PHE A 313 16.45 -8.02 0.76
C PHE A 313 15.23 -7.60 1.58
N ARG A 314 15.29 -7.87 2.86
CA ARG A 314 14.28 -7.45 3.83
C ARG A 314 14.98 -7.05 5.12
N SER A 315 14.73 -5.81 5.57
CA SER A 315 15.09 -5.38 6.92
C SER A 315 14.22 -6.10 7.94
N PRO A 316 14.76 -6.48 9.10
CA PRO A 316 13.96 -6.99 10.21
C PRO A 316 12.85 -6.00 10.62
N ASN A 317 11.79 -6.51 11.25
CA ASN A 317 10.78 -5.68 11.91
C ASN A 317 11.30 -5.23 13.29
N ILE A 318 10.67 -4.22 13.85
CA ILE A 318 10.94 -3.73 15.20
C ILE A 318 10.07 -4.43 16.24
#